data_5009788e1413cd0deeeb4df08c5618b3
#
_entry.id   5009788e1413cd0deeeb4df08c5618b3
#
_cell.length_a   1.000
_cell.length_b   1.000
_cell.length_c   1.000
_cell.angle_alpha   90.00
_cell.angle_beta   90.00
_cell.angle_gamma   90.00
#
_symmetry.space_group_name_H-M   'P 1'
#
loop_
_entity.id
_entity.type
_entity.pdbx_description
1 polymer ?
#
loop_
_entity_poly.entity_id
_entity_poly.type
_entity_poly.pdbx_seq_one_letter_code
_entity_poly.pdbx_strand_id
1 'polypeptide(L)'
;MLGPPGAGKGTQAVRIADHFSCADIATGDIFRANVAEGTELGRIAQEYMDRGDLVPDEVVIAMVMGRLAEPDCAAGFVLDGFPRTVAQAEALDHRLAELRSPLHAALNFEITEEELLRRLVGRAAELHRSDDSEQTIRHRLEVFAIKTRPLVDYYRRRRLLAMVDAVGPVDHITARVLGCLGEDPALVAV
;
A
#
# COMPACT_ATOMS: atom_id res chain seq x y z
N MET A 1 -3.15 -3.05 -0.68
CA MET A 1 -2.28 -3.58 -1.76
C MET A 1 -0.96 -4.06 -1.17
N LEU A 2 -0.48 -5.25 -1.52
CA LEU A 2 0.74 -5.90 -1.05
C LEU A 2 1.78 -5.99 -2.18
N GLY A 3 3.05 -6.09 -1.84
CA GLY A 3 4.16 -6.23 -2.80
C GLY A 3 5.35 -5.37 -2.42
N PRO A 4 6.55 -5.66 -2.97
CA PRO A 4 7.77 -4.97 -2.59
C PRO A 4 7.76 -3.48 -2.99
N PRO A 5 8.63 -2.66 -2.37
CA PRO A 5 8.89 -1.30 -2.85
C PRO A 5 9.27 -1.33 -4.34
N GLY A 6 8.71 -0.45 -5.16
CA GLY A 6 8.97 -0.43 -6.60
C GLY A 6 8.06 -1.31 -7.46
N ALA A 7 7.18 -2.15 -6.89
CA ALA A 7 6.27 -3.01 -7.66
C ALA A 7 5.16 -2.27 -8.44
N GLY A 8 5.02 -0.95 -8.28
CA GLY A 8 4.03 -0.16 -9.01
C GLY A 8 2.67 -0.03 -8.30
N LYS A 9 2.59 -0.39 -7.01
CA LYS A 9 1.34 -0.32 -6.22
C LYS A 9 0.67 1.05 -6.28
N GLY A 10 1.39 2.13 -6.00
CA GLY A 10 0.83 3.48 -6.00
C GLY A 10 0.26 3.89 -7.36
N THR A 11 0.93 3.54 -8.46
CA THR A 11 0.41 3.79 -9.82
C THR A 11 -0.93 3.07 -10.04
N GLN A 12 -1.05 1.86 -9.56
CA GLN A 12 -2.27 1.08 -9.69
C GLN A 12 -3.34 1.51 -8.69
N ALA A 13 -2.95 1.97 -7.48
CA ALA A 13 -3.89 2.47 -6.48
C ALA A 13 -4.71 3.64 -7.02
N VAL A 14 -4.06 4.64 -7.61
CA VAL A 14 -4.72 5.78 -8.24
C VAL A 14 -5.70 5.31 -9.32
N ARG A 15 -5.28 4.40 -10.20
CA ARG A 15 -6.13 3.89 -11.29
C ARG A 15 -7.33 3.08 -10.81
N ILE A 16 -7.17 2.30 -9.75
CA ILE A 16 -8.26 1.57 -9.12
C ILE A 16 -9.24 2.57 -8.49
N ALA A 17 -8.71 3.52 -7.73
CA ALA A 17 -9.52 4.55 -7.08
C ALA A 17 -10.34 5.37 -8.09
N ASP A 18 -9.72 5.77 -9.21
CA ASP A 18 -10.40 6.47 -10.30
C ASP A 18 -11.48 5.59 -10.94
N HIS A 19 -11.17 4.33 -11.24
CA HIS A 19 -12.10 3.41 -11.89
C HIS A 19 -13.35 3.15 -11.05
N PHE A 20 -13.17 2.95 -9.74
CA PHE A 20 -14.27 2.67 -8.82
C PHE A 20 -14.83 3.91 -8.11
N SER A 21 -14.29 5.09 -8.38
CA SER A 21 -14.67 6.35 -7.73
C SER A 21 -14.60 6.28 -6.21
N CYS A 22 -13.52 5.69 -5.67
CA CYS A 22 -13.29 5.52 -4.24
C CYS A 22 -12.01 6.24 -3.77
N ALA A 23 -11.81 6.33 -2.45
CA ALA A 23 -10.66 7.02 -1.89
C ALA A 23 -9.35 6.25 -2.13
N ASP A 24 -8.28 6.95 -2.58
CA ASP A 24 -6.91 6.45 -2.55
C ASP A 24 -6.23 6.87 -1.23
N ILE A 25 -5.78 5.89 -0.47
CA ILE A 25 -5.11 6.08 0.83
C ILE A 25 -3.70 5.54 0.75
N ALA A 26 -2.76 6.39 0.33
CA ALA A 26 -1.34 6.07 0.26
C ALA A 26 -0.63 6.54 1.54
N THR A 27 -0.34 5.62 2.46
CA THR A 27 0.29 5.96 3.76
C THR A 27 1.63 6.65 3.60
N GLY A 28 2.41 6.27 2.57
CA GLY A 28 3.68 6.93 2.27
C GLY A 28 3.52 8.39 1.87
N ASP A 29 2.46 8.75 1.16
CA ASP A 29 2.18 10.13 0.76
C ASP A 29 1.68 10.96 1.94
N ILE A 30 0.84 10.38 2.80
CA ILE A 30 0.40 11.03 4.04
C ILE A 30 1.61 11.37 4.92
N PHE A 31 2.54 10.44 5.12
CA PHE A 31 3.74 10.72 5.89
C PHE A 31 4.63 11.78 5.24
N ARG A 32 4.84 11.72 3.93
CA ARG A 32 5.64 12.74 3.21
C ARG A 32 5.02 14.14 3.29
N ALA A 33 3.71 14.25 3.19
CA ALA A 33 3.01 15.53 3.38
C ALA A 33 3.24 16.08 4.80
N ASN A 34 3.10 15.23 5.83
CA ASN A 34 3.36 15.62 7.22
C ASN A 34 4.82 16.00 7.46
N VAL A 35 5.78 15.35 6.82
CA VAL A 35 7.21 15.72 6.86
C VAL A 35 7.42 17.10 6.24
N ALA A 36 6.83 17.36 5.07
CA ALA A 36 6.94 18.64 4.38
C ALA A 36 6.32 19.79 5.18
N GLU A 37 5.23 19.53 5.89
CA GLU A 37 4.54 20.48 6.77
C GLU A 37 5.21 20.64 8.14
N GLY A 38 6.18 19.79 8.49
CA GLY A 38 6.92 19.82 9.77
C GLY A 38 6.05 19.46 10.98
N THR A 39 4.98 18.66 10.80
CA THR A 39 4.12 18.24 11.90
C THR A 39 4.85 17.29 12.87
N GLU A 40 4.29 17.06 14.05
CA GLU A 40 4.84 16.09 15.00
C GLU A 40 4.85 14.68 14.40
N LEU A 41 3.78 14.28 13.71
CA LEU A 41 3.70 13.03 12.97
C LEU A 41 4.80 12.94 11.90
N GLY A 42 5.02 14.03 11.16
CA GLY A 42 6.07 14.10 10.13
C GLY A 42 7.46 13.91 10.71
N ARG A 43 7.77 14.53 11.86
CA ARG A 43 9.08 14.37 12.54
C ARG A 43 9.32 12.92 12.98
N ILE A 44 8.30 12.28 13.57
CA ILE A 44 8.37 10.87 13.95
C ILE A 44 8.58 10.00 12.70
N ALA A 45 7.77 10.20 11.67
CA ALA A 45 7.82 9.39 10.45
C ALA A 45 9.17 9.52 9.71
N GLN A 46 9.73 10.72 9.64
CA GLN A 46 10.99 11.00 8.95
C GLN A 46 12.14 10.15 9.47
N GLU A 47 12.26 10.00 10.81
CA GLU A 47 13.33 9.21 11.43
C GLU A 47 13.33 7.74 10.96
N TYR A 48 12.15 7.15 10.75
CA TYR A 48 12.02 5.79 10.26
C TYR A 48 12.18 5.71 8.74
N MET A 49 11.56 6.64 8.01
CA MET A 49 11.59 6.65 6.53
C MET A 49 13.00 6.82 6.00
N ASP A 50 13.82 7.70 6.58
CA ASP A 50 15.19 7.95 6.14
C ASP A 50 16.09 6.71 6.32
N ARG A 51 15.79 5.85 7.30
CA ARG A 51 16.45 4.55 7.49
C ARG A 51 15.85 3.42 6.65
N GLY A 52 14.67 3.63 6.06
CA GLY A 52 13.92 2.59 5.36
C GLY A 52 13.13 1.66 6.27
N ASP A 53 13.00 2.00 7.54
CA ASP A 53 12.24 1.27 8.55
C ASP A 53 10.73 1.53 8.42
N LEU A 54 9.92 0.69 9.08
CA LEU A 54 8.50 0.97 9.26
C LEU A 54 8.28 1.93 10.43
N VAL A 55 7.43 2.92 10.23
CA VAL A 55 6.90 3.73 11.33
C VAL A 55 6.16 2.81 12.31
N PRO A 56 6.24 3.03 13.63
CA PRO A 56 5.60 2.18 14.63
C PRO A 56 4.13 1.89 14.33
N ASP A 57 3.70 0.65 14.55
CA ASP A 57 2.37 0.17 14.18
C ASP A 57 1.26 1.04 14.77
N GLU A 58 1.38 1.46 16.03
CA GLU A 58 0.39 2.29 16.72
C GLU A 58 0.17 3.63 16.01
N VAL A 59 1.24 4.24 15.51
CA VAL A 59 1.20 5.53 14.80
C VAL A 59 0.52 5.36 13.45
N VAL A 60 0.91 4.32 12.69
CA VAL A 60 0.34 4.05 11.37
C VAL A 60 -1.13 3.67 11.49
N ILE A 61 -1.48 2.80 12.46
CA ILE A 61 -2.86 2.38 12.71
C ILE A 61 -3.73 3.60 13.05
N ALA A 62 -3.31 4.44 14.00
CA ALA A 62 -4.07 5.62 14.38
C ALA A 62 -4.32 6.57 13.20
N MET A 63 -3.29 6.80 12.39
CA MET A 63 -3.37 7.63 11.18
C MET A 63 -4.36 7.05 10.15
N VAL A 64 -4.26 5.75 9.85
CA VAL A 64 -5.14 5.10 8.87
C VAL A 64 -6.57 5.03 9.37
N MET A 65 -6.79 4.71 10.65
CA MET A 65 -8.15 4.68 11.22
C MET A 65 -8.81 6.06 11.19
N GLY A 66 -8.06 7.13 11.43
CA GLY A 66 -8.53 8.50 11.27
C GLY A 66 -8.92 8.80 9.82
N ARG A 67 -8.07 8.43 8.86
CA ARG A 67 -8.33 8.64 7.42
C ARG A 67 -9.55 7.86 6.91
N LEU A 68 -9.75 6.62 7.38
CA LEU A 68 -10.91 5.79 7.04
C LEU A 68 -12.24 6.34 7.61
N ALA A 69 -12.18 7.24 8.58
CA ALA A 69 -13.37 7.89 9.14
C ALA A 69 -13.81 9.12 8.32
N GLU A 70 -13.04 9.55 7.33
CA GLU A 70 -13.40 10.70 6.50
C GLU A 70 -14.52 10.35 5.51
N PRO A 71 -15.39 11.33 5.18
CA PRO A 71 -16.59 11.08 4.37
C PRO A 71 -16.35 10.52 2.98
N ASP A 72 -15.22 10.83 2.35
CA ASP A 72 -14.85 10.32 1.02
C ASP A 72 -14.55 8.82 1.00
N CYS A 73 -14.27 8.22 2.15
CA CYS A 73 -14.07 6.78 2.30
C CYS A 73 -15.39 5.99 2.36
N ALA A 74 -16.53 6.67 2.46
CA ALA A 74 -17.83 6.01 2.54
C ALA A 74 -18.21 5.26 1.27
N ALA A 75 -17.71 5.69 0.11
CA ALA A 75 -17.90 5.01 -1.18
C ALA A 75 -16.94 3.83 -1.41
N GLY A 76 -16.00 3.61 -0.50
CA GLY A 76 -14.94 2.61 -0.60
C GLY A 76 -13.55 3.24 -0.58
N PHE A 77 -12.52 2.39 -0.58
CA PHE A 77 -11.13 2.86 -0.52
C PHE A 77 -10.14 1.84 -1.09
N VAL A 78 -9.00 2.35 -1.51
CA VAL A 78 -7.80 1.57 -1.83
C VAL A 78 -6.71 1.94 -0.82
N LEU A 79 -6.10 0.94 -0.18
CA LEU A 79 -4.98 1.14 0.74
C LEU A 79 -3.65 0.80 0.06
N ASP A 80 -2.75 1.78 -0.11
CA ASP A 80 -1.37 1.56 -0.50
C ASP A 80 -0.41 1.84 0.67
N GLY A 81 0.48 0.87 0.91
CA GLY A 81 1.46 0.94 1.99
C GLY A 81 0.93 0.58 3.38
N PHE A 82 -0.33 0.12 3.48
CA PHE A 82 -0.95 -0.43 4.68
C PHE A 82 -1.91 -1.58 4.30
N PRO A 83 -1.99 -2.65 5.11
CA PRO A 83 -1.09 -2.96 6.22
C PRO A 83 0.30 -3.42 5.73
N ARG A 84 1.32 -3.28 6.58
CA ARG A 84 2.68 -3.80 6.37
C ARG A 84 3.11 -4.82 7.41
N THR A 85 2.33 -5.00 8.47
CA THR A 85 2.53 -6.02 9.50
C THR A 85 1.24 -6.76 9.78
N VAL A 86 1.35 -7.96 10.39
CA VAL A 86 0.16 -8.74 10.77
C VAL A 86 -0.67 -7.98 11.81
N ALA A 87 -0.03 -7.29 12.75
CA ALA A 87 -0.72 -6.48 13.75
C ALA A 87 -1.56 -5.35 13.11
N GLN A 88 -1.02 -4.69 12.08
CA GLN A 88 -1.77 -3.70 11.30
C GLN A 88 -2.96 -4.32 10.56
N ALA A 89 -2.79 -5.53 10.00
CA ALA A 89 -3.87 -6.23 9.31
C ALA A 89 -5.00 -6.64 10.27
N GLU A 90 -4.66 -7.09 11.47
CA GLU A 90 -5.64 -7.43 12.50
C GLU A 90 -6.41 -6.20 12.98
N ALA A 91 -5.73 -5.06 13.16
CA ALA A 91 -6.36 -3.80 13.50
C ALA A 91 -7.31 -3.32 12.38
N LEU A 92 -6.91 -3.47 11.11
CA LEU A 92 -7.77 -3.17 9.97
C LEU A 92 -9.01 -4.05 9.95
N ASP A 93 -8.85 -5.36 10.08
CA ASP A 93 -9.97 -6.32 10.09
C ASP A 93 -10.98 -5.99 11.20
N HIS A 94 -10.47 -5.65 12.40
CA HIS A 94 -11.33 -5.25 13.52
C HIS A 94 -12.13 -3.97 13.18
N ARG A 95 -11.47 -2.96 12.66
CA ARG A 95 -12.12 -1.71 12.27
C ARG A 95 -13.18 -1.90 11.19
N LEU A 96 -12.86 -2.68 10.16
CA LEU A 96 -13.80 -2.95 9.07
C LEU A 96 -15.03 -3.77 9.55
N ALA A 97 -14.83 -4.66 10.52
CA ALA A 97 -15.93 -5.39 11.15
C ALA A 97 -16.87 -4.43 11.92
N GLU A 98 -16.31 -3.46 12.67
CA GLU A 98 -17.11 -2.42 13.34
C GLU A 98 -17.92 -1.59 12.35
N LEU A 99 -17.31 -1.23 11.23
CA LEU A 99 -17.94 -0.45 10.16
C LEU A 99 -18.91 -1.27 9.31
N ARG A 100 -18.95 -2.59 9.48
CA ARG A 100 -19.68 -3.55 8.62
C ARG A 100 -19.30 -3.41 7.13
N SER A 101 -18.06 -3.06 6.87
CA SER A 101 -17.49 -2.86 5.54
C SER A 101 -16.34 -3.85 5.33
N PRO A 102 -16.62 -5.09 4.90
CA PRO A 102 -15.59 -6.11 4.76
C PRO A 102 -14.57 -5.75 3.66
N LEU A 103 -13.31 -6.17 3.85
CA LEU A 103 -12.29 -6.06 2.81
C LEU A 103 -12.67 -6.98 1.63
N HIS A 104 -12.69 -6.43 0.41
CA HIS A 104 -13.03 -7.20 -0.79
C HIS A 104 -11.87 -8.05 -1.29
N ALA A 105 -10.68 -7.48 -1.38
CA ALA A 105 -9.50 -8.17 -1.86
C ALA A 105 -8.21 -7.59 -1.28
N ALA A 106 -7.20 -8.43 -1.16
CA ALA A 106 -5.81 -8.05 -0.94
C ALA A 106 -5.01 -8.41 -2.19
N LEU A 107 -4.62 -7.40 -2.96
CA LEU A 107 -3.86 -7.57 -4.20
C LEU A 107 -2.37 -7.69 -3.88
N ASN A 108 -1.74 -8.81 -4.22
CA ASN A 108 -0.30 -9.01 -4.10
C ASN A 108 0.39 -8.89 -5.44
N PHE A 109 1.21 -7.86 -5.59
CA PHE A 109 1.97 -7.57 -6.81
C PHE A 109 3.23 -8.41 -6.85
N GLU A 110 3.29 -9.35 -7.80
CA GLU A 110 4.47 -10.16 -8.08
C GLU A 110 5.32 -9.50 -9.16
N ILE A 111 6.60 -9.43 -8.93
CA ILE A 111 7.56 -8.80 -9.83
C ILE A 111 8.88 -9.56 -9.74
N THR A 112 9.58 -9.70 -10.86
CA THR A 112 10.93 -10.28 -10.90
C THR A 112 11.93 -9.32 -10.25
N GLU A 113 13.00 -9.87 -9.66
CA GLU A 113 14.05 -9.07 -9.05
C GLU A 113 14.71 -8.10 -10.05
N GLU A 114 14.95 -8.55 -11.27
CA GLU A 114 15.52 -7.74 -12.34
C GLU A 114 14.67 -6.52 -12.67
N GLU A 115 13.37 -6.71 -12.89
CA GLU A 115 12.44 -5.63 -13.19
C GLU A 115 12.25 -4.69 -11.99
N LEU A 116 12.25 -5.25 -10.78
CA LEU A 116 12.17 -4.47 -9.54
C LEU A 116 13.38 -3.52 -9.40
N LEU A 117 14.59 -4.03 -9.59
CA LEU A 117 15.81 -3.22 -9.52
C LEU A 117 15.81 -2.13 -10.60
N ARG A 118 15.43 -2.48 -11.83
CA ARG A 118 15.29 -1.50 -12.91
C ARG A 118 14.35 -0.34 -12.55
N ARG A 119 13.19 -0.65 -11.98
CA ARG A 119 12.21 0.37 -11.56
C ARG A 119 12.69 1.22 -10.40
N LEU A 120 13.35 0.62 -9.42
CA LEU A 120 13.86 1.36 -8.26
C LEU A 120 14.95 2.36 -8.66
N VAL A 121 15.86 1.97 -9.56
CA VAL A 121 16.88 2.88 -10.11
C VAL A 121 16.24 4.01 -10.91
N GLY A 122 15.26 3.73 -11.77
CA GLY A 122 14.52 4.75 -12.52
C GLY A 122 13.82 5.75 -11.59
N ARG A 123 13.12 5.27 -10.57
CA ARG A 123 12.42 6.10 -9.61
C ARG A 123 13.36 7.00 -8.79
N ALA A 124 14.50 6.49 -8.36
CA ALA A 124 15.50 7.27 -7.63
C ALA A 124 15.99 8.46 -8.47
N ALA A 125 16.18 8.27 -9.78
CA ALA A 125 16.58 9.32 -10.70
C ALA A 125 15.50 10.41 -10.93
N GLU A 126 14.22 10.00 -10.93
CA GLU A 126 13.08 10.88 -11.23
C GLU A 126 12.57 11.67 -10.02
N LEU A 127 12.42 11.02 -8.88
CA LEU A 127 11.67 11.58 -7.73
C LEU A 127 12.54 12.15 -6.62
N HIS A 128 13.86 11.96 -6.66
CA HIS A 128 14.83 12.52 -5.68
C HIS A 128 14.39 12.33 -4.22
N ARG A 129 13.77 11.17 -3.90
CA ARG A 129 13.30 10.87 -2.53
C ARG A 129 14.48 10.57 -1.62
N SER A 130 14.43 11.06 -0.37
CA SER A 130 15.47 10.80 0.64
C SER A 130 15.61 9.31 0.96
N ASP A 131 14.52 8.54 0.83
CA ASP A 131 14.43 7.11 1.11
C ASP A 131 14.75 6.19 -0.09
N ASP A 132 15.35 6.72 -1.17
CA ASP A 132 15.70 5.96 -2.39
C ASP A 132 17.21 5.82 -2.61
N SER A 133 18.05 5.93 -1.55
CA SER A 133 19.44 5.51 -1.64
C SER A 133 19.56 3.99 -1.83
N GLU A 134 20.62 3.49 -2.48
CA GLU A 134 20.82 2.04 -2.69
C GLU A 134 20.78 1.26 -1.37
N GLN A 135 21.42 1.79 -0.32
CA GLN A 135 21.41 1.17 1.00
C GLN A 135 20.00 1.13 1.60
N THR A 136 19.26 2.23 1.53
CA THR A 136 17.88 2.32 2.03
C THR A 136 16.95 1.38 1.24
N ILE A 137 17.11 1.29 -0.08
CA ILE A 137 16.34 0.38 -0.93
C ILE A 137 16.58 -1.08 -0.50
N ARG A 138 17.83 -1.50 -0.30
CA ARG A 138 18.16 -2.87 0.16
C ARG A 138 17.52 -3.16 1.49
N HIS A 139 17.66 -2.25 2.44
CA HIS A 139 17.04 -2.41 3.77
C HIS A 139 15.52 -2.50 3.68
N ARG A 140 14.86 -1.67 2.87
CA ARG A 140 13.40 -1.74 2.65
C ARG A 140 12.95 -3.08 2.07
N LEU A 141 13.75 -3.71 1.20
CA LEU A 141 13.45 -5.05 0.68
C LEU A 141 13.58 -6.13 1.78
N GLU A 142 14.56 -6.01 2.66
CA GLU A 142 14.72 -6.90 3.82
C GLU A 142 13.54 -6.74 4.81
N VAL A 143 13.19 -5.50 5.14
CA VAL A 143 12.04 -5.19 5.99
C VAL A 143 10.74 -5.73 5.38
N PHE A 144 10.56 -5.55 4.06
CA PHE A 144 9.42 -6.13 3.34
C PHE A 144 9.37 -7.66 3.47
N ALA A 145 10.50 -8.34 3.25
CA ALA A 145 10.57 -9.80 3.32
C ALA A 145 10.23 -10.34 4.72
N ILE A 146 10.66 -9.65 5.77
CA ILE A 146 10.46 -10.08 7.15
C ILE A 146 9.08 -9.68 7.68
N LYS A 147 8.66 -8.44 7.45
CA LYS A 147 7.46 -7.86 8.10
C LYS A 147 6.20 -7.93 7.25
N THR A 148 6.32 -7.74 5.93
CA THR A 148 5.16 -7.57 5.06
C THR A 148 4.80 -8.84 4.29
N ARG A 149 5.80 -9.61 3.86
CA ARG A 149 5.56 -10.87 3.14
C ARG A 149 4.65 -11.86 3.89
N PRO A 150 4.68 -11.98 5.23
CA PRO A 150 3.73 -12.82 5.97
C PRO A 150 2.25 -12.49 5.75
N LEU A 151 1.92 -11.27 5.32
CA LEU A 151 0.55 -10.88 4.97
C LEU A 151 -0.02 -11.66 3.79
N VAL A 152 0.82 -12.19 2.90
CA VAL A 152 0.39 -13.05 1.80
C VAL A 152 -0.33 -14.28 2.34
N ASP A 153 0.25 -14.94 3.34
CA ASP A 153 -0.38 -16.10 3.98
C ASP A 153 -1.56 -15.70 4.88
N TYR A 154 -1.50 -14.54 5.51
CA TYR A 154 -2.59 -13.99 6.30
C TYR A 154 -3.86 -13.83 5.46
N TYR A 155 -3.79 -13.16 4.31
CA TYR A 155 -4.93 -12.94 3.42
C TYR A 155 -5.30 -14.17 2.58
N ARG A 156 -4.34 -15.05 2.26
CA ARG A 156 -4.62 -16.35 1.60
C ARG A 156 -5.54 -17.23 2.46
N ARG A 157 -5.25 -17.34 3.77
CA ARG A 157 -6.10 -18.10 4.70
C ARG A 157 -7.52 -17.55 4.81
N ARG A 158 -7.69 -16.25 4.58
CA ARG A 158 -9.00 -15.56 4.57
C ARG A 158 -9.70 -15.59 3.22
N ARG A 159 -9.08 -16.18 2.20
CA ARG A 159 -9.60 -16.23 0.82
C ARG A 159 -9.80 -14.83 0.19
N LEU A 160 -9.03 -13.86 0.63
CA LEU A 160 -9.06 -12.48 0.14
C LEU A 160 -7.89 -12.16 -0.80
N LEU A 161 -6.88 -13.06 -0.89
CA LEU A 161 -5.66 -12.80 -1.65
C LEU A 161 -5.88 -13.00 -3.16
N ALA A 162 -5.58 -12.00 -3.94
CA ALA A 162 -5.44 -12.08 -5.38
C ALA A 162 -3.99 -11.79 -5.80
N MET A 163 -3.44 -12.61 -6.68
CA MET A 163 -2.06 -12.47 -7.18
C MET A 163 -2.09 -11.69 -8.50
N VAL A 164 -1.27 -10.65 -8.59
CA VAL A 164 -1.17 -9.78 -9.77
C VAL A 164 0.26 -9.84 -10.31
N ASP A 165 0.43 -10.33 -11.54
CA ASP A 165 1.71 -10.19 -12.25
C ASP A 165 1.93 -8.71 -12.58
N ALA A 166 2.93 -8.11 -11.92
CA ALA A 166 3.26 -6.69 -12.03
C ALA A 166 4.31 -6.39 -13.11
N VAL A 167 4.59 -7.33 -14.01
CA VAL A 167 5.54 -7.13 -15.12
C VAL A 167 4.80 -6.67 -16.38
N GLY A 168 5.36 -5.66 -17.06
CA GLY A 168 4.87 -5.14 -18.32
C GLY A 168 4.36 -3.69 -18.28
N PRO A 169 3.68 -3.24 -19.32
CA PRO A 169 3.08 -1.90 -19.42
C PRO A 169 2.04 -1.65 -18.34
N VAL A 170 1.95 -0.40 -17.87
CA VAL A 170 1.04 0.01 -16.80
C VAL A 170 -0.40 -0.39 -17.09
N ASP A 171 -0.89 -0.16 -18.34
CA ASP A 171 -2.27 -0.48 -18.73
C ASP A 171 -2.57 -1.98 -18.69
N HIS A 172 -1.60 -2.82 -19.04
CA HIS A 172 -1.76 -4.28 -18.96
C HIS A 172 -1.85 -4.74 -17.50
N ILE A 173 -1.06 -4.13 -16.60
CA ILE A 173 -1.14 -4.42 -15.17
C ILE A 173 -2.49 -3.97 -14.63
N THR A 174 -2.98 -2.77 -15.02
CA THR A 174 -4.31 -2.29 -14.64
C THR A 174 -5.40 -3.27 -15.06
N ALA A 175 -5.36 -3.77 -16.30
CA ALA A 175 -6.34 -4.76 -16.76
C ALA A 175 -6.31 -6.05 -15.94
N ARG A 176 -5.11 -6.55 -15.54
CA ARG A 176 -4.99 -7.72 -14.64
C ARG A 176 -5.58 -7.44 -13.27
N VAL A 177 -5.32 -6.25 -12.72
CA VAL A 177 -5.86 -5.82 -11.41
C VAL A 177 -7.39 -5.77 -11.45
N LEU A 178 -7.97 -5.10 -12.44
CA LEU A 178 -9.43 -5.00 -12.60
C LEU A 178 -10.05 -6.38 -12.81
N GLY A 179 -9.40 -7.26 -13.59
CA GLY A 179 -9.83 -8.65 -13.74
C GLY A 179 -9.84 -9.45 -12.42
N CYS A 180 -8.91 -9.16 -11.49
CA CYS A 180 -8.90 -9.76 -10.15
C CYS A 180 -10.02 -9.23 -9.24
N LEU A 181 -10.46 -7.99 -9.46
CA LEU A 181 -11.50 -7.35 -8.62
C LEU A 181 -12.92 -7.67 -9.10
N GLY A 182 -13.06 -8.26 -10.29
CA GLY A 182 -14.34 -8.36 -10.99
C GLY A 182 -14.74 -6.99 -11.55
N GLU A 183 -15.26 -6.92 -12.75
CA GLU A 183 -15.69 -5.65 -13.36
C GLU A 183 -16.98 -5.07 -12.71
N ASP A 184 -17.40 -5.59 -11.56
CA ASP A 184 -18.64 -5.19 -10.92
C ASP A 184 -18.42 -3.96 -10.01
N PRO A 185 -18.93 -2.77 -10.40
CA PRO A 185 -18.88 -1.57 -9.55
C PRO A 185 -19.59 -1.76 -8.20
N ALA A 186 -20.48 -2.75 -8.08
CA ALA A 186 -21.19 -3.06 -6.85
C ALA A 186 -20.29 -3.67 -5.74
N LEU A 187 -19.07 -4.12 -6.09
CA LEU A 187 -18.07 -4.57 -5.10
C LEU A 187 -17.45 -3.41 -4.30
N VAL A 188 -17.68 -2.16 -4.71
CA VAL A 188 -17.08 -0.97 -4.10
C VAL A 188 -18.07 -0.20 -3.21
N ALA A 189 -19.36 -0.46 -3.37
CA ALA A 189 -20.42 0.22 -2.62
C ALA A 189 -20.91 -0.64 -1.45
N VAL A 190 -20.16 -0.65 -0.34
CA VAL A 190 -20.70 -1.02 1.00
C VAL A 190 -19.98 -0.21 2.07
#